data_03dcb75f16c05982c0fe5e8815eb4b24
#
_entry.id   03dcb75f16c05982c0fe5e8815eb4b24
#
_cell.length_a   1.000
_cell.length_b   1.000
_cell.length_c   1.000
_cell.angle_alpha   90.00
_cell.angle_beta   90.00
_cell.angle_gamma   90.00
#
_symmetry.space_group_name_H-M   'P 1'
#
loop_
_entity.id
_entity.type
_entity.pdbx_description
1 polymer ?
#
loop_
_entity_poly.entity_id
_entity_poly.type
_entity_poly.pdbx_seq_one_letter_code
_entity_poly.pdbx_strand_id
1 'polypeptide(L)'
;MHALAQARLVLAAADNLAAEARSGHTRLRIGHPWSAMGRQTREFQRRWAARYPEVGLQLIRTNSATGGLAEGLCDIAVLRTAVDSKRFASAIVGHERRYVALAADDPWTRRRSVRLDEIPQRIVLIDRRTGTTTPDLWPEAAQPQFLPTRDIDDWLAVIAAGGGVGITPEGTTAQYRRDGVAFRPLRDAPPITVQMIWRRHDPHPSTHAAVALLTELYRRSS
;
A
#
# COMPACT_ATOMS: atom_id res chain seq x y z
N MET A 1 9.47 -3.17 24.17
CA MET A 1 8.99 -3.61 22.83
C MET A 1 9.70 -2.96 21.63
N HIS A 2 10.17 -1.71 21.74
CA HIS A 2 10.85 -1.01 20.64
C HIS A 2 12.21 -1.63 20.26
N ALA A 3 13.04 -2.01 21.24
CA ALA A 3 14.36 -2.63 21.02
C ALA A 3 14.29 -3.98 20.26
N LEU A 4 13.28 -4.81 20.54
CA LEU A 4 13.11 -6.10 19.85
C LEU A 4 12.73 -5.94 18.39
N ALA A 5 11.92 -4.91 18.07
CA ALA A 5 11.57 -4.57 16.69
C ALA A 5 12.81 -4.06 15.92
N GLN A 6 13.63 -3.25 16.56
CA GLN A 6 14.89 -2.75 15.98
C GLN A 6 15.89 -3.89 15.76
N ALA A 7 16.04 -4.79 16.73
CA ALA A 7 16.94 -5.94 16.60
C ALA A 7 16.51 -6.87 15.43
N ARG A 8 15.20 -7.11 15.27
CA ARG A 8 14.68 -7.89 14.13
C ARG A 8 14.95 -7.23 12.77
N LEU A 9 14.87 -5.90 12.71
CA LEU A 9 15.21 -5.15 11.49
C LEU A 9 16.69 -5.29 11.14
N VAL A 10 17.58 -5.20 12.13
CA VAL A 10 19.04 -5.37 11.94
C VAL A 10 19.37 -6.79 11.48
N LEU A 11 18.78 -7.81 12.10
CA LEU A 11 18.97 -9.20 11.70
C LEU A 11 18.46 -9.45 10.28
N ALA A 12 17.26 -8.96 9.93
CA ALA A 12 16.72 -9.08 8.59
C ALA A 12 17.59 -8.37 7.53
N ALA A 13 18.17 -7.22 7.86
CA ALA A 13 19.10 -6.52 6.99
C ALA A 13 20.41 -7.30 6.80
N ALA A 14 20.94 -7.90 7.85
CA ALA A 14 22.15 -8.74 7.78
C ALA A 14 21.92 -10.03 6.96
N ASP A 15 20.78 -10.70 7.16
CA ASP A 15 20.40 -11.87 6.39
C ASP A 15 20.22 -11.55 4.91
N ASN A 16 19.65 -10.38 4.60
CA ASN A 16 19.50 -9.91 3.23
C ASN A 16 20.86 -9.64 2.56
N LEU A 17 21.79 -8.96 3.25
CA LEU A 17 23.16 -8.76 2.76
C LEU A 17 23.88 -10.08 2.48
N ALA A 18 23.75 -11.05 3.39
CA ALA A 18 24.34 -12.36 3.20
C ALA A 18 23.70 -13.13 2.03
N ALA A 19 22.41 -12.96 1.80
CA ALA A 19 21.71 -13.54 0.66
C ALA A 19 22.10 -12.87 -0.67
N GLU A 20 22.28 -11.54 -0.69
CA GLU A 20 22.77 -10.78 -1.85
C GLU A 20 24.20 -11.19 -2.24
N ALA A 21 25.08 -11.32 -1.27
CA ALA A 21 26.45 -11.75 -1.51
C ALA A 21 26.54 -13.17 -2.10
N ARG A 22 25.56 -14.05 -1.81
CA ARG A 22 25.51 -15.43 -2.31
C ARG A 22 24.83 -15.60 -3.66
N SER A 23 23.82 -14.77 -3.96
CA SER A 23 22.93 -15.00 -5.12
C SER A 23 23.11 -14.00 -6.26
N GLY A 24 23.93 -12.98 -6.11
CA GLY A 24 23.97 -11.86 -7.05
C GLY A 24 22.56 -11.26 -7.23
N HIS A 25 22.30 -10.58 -8.34
CA HIS A 25 21.00 -9.97 -8.63
C HIS A 25 19.92 -10.96 -9.12
N THR A 26 19.92 -12.20 -8.60
CA THR A 26 18.98 -13.25 -9.02
C THR A 26 17.60 -13.12 -8.37
N ARG A 27 17.41 -12.14 -7.47
CA ARG A 27 16.12 -11.93 -6.78
C ARG A 27 15.80 -10.45 -6.69
N LEU A 28 14.60 -10.08 -7.14
CA LEU A 28 14.03 -8.74 -6.96
C LEU A 28 13.10 -8.72 -5.75
N ARG A 29 13.40 -7.88 -4.76
CA ARG A 29 12.59 -7.68 -3.56
C ARG A 29 11.75 -6.43 -3.72
N ILE A 30 10.42 -6.58 -3.67
CA ILE A 30 9.47 -5.46 -3.76
C ILE A 30 8.77 -5.27 -2.43
N GLY A 31 9.07 -4.15 -1.78
CA GLY A 31 8.47 -3.76 -0.52
C GLY A 31 7.14 -3.05 -0.68
N HIS A 32 6.28 -3.18 0.33
CA HIS A 32 5.00 -2.47 0.36
C HIS A 32 4.43 -2.39 1.78
N PRO A 33 3.71 -1.31 2.15
CA PRO A 33 3.07 -1.22 3.46
C PRO A 33 1.79 -2.06 3.55
N TRP A 34 0.84 -1.89 2.65
CA TRP A 34 -0.47 -2.56 2.69
C TRP A 34 -0.67 -3.46 1.46
N SER A 35 -1.30 -2.99 0.44
CA SER A 35 -1.90 -3.80 -0.64
C SER A 35 -0.98 -4.06 -1.84
N ALA A 36 0.33 -4.13 -1.66
CA ALA A 36 1.27 -4.39 -2.76
C ALA A 36 0.87 -3.68 -4.07
N MET A 37 0.73 -4.39 -5.18
CA MET A 37 0.24 -3.87 -6.46
C MET A 37 -1.30 -3.90 -6.57
N GLY A 38 -2.01 -4.00 -5.44
CA GLY A 38 -3.46 -4.06 -5.43
C GLY A 38 -4.01 -5.23 -6.24
N ARG A 39 -4.98 -4.99 -7.10
CA ARG A 39 -5.58 -6.01 -7.98
C ARG A 39 -4.59 -6.62 -8.97
N GLN A 40 -3.49 -5.92 -9.25
CA GLN A 40 -2.47 -6.36 -10.21
C GLN A 40 -1.47 -7.36 -9.62
N THR A 41 -1.47 -7.55 -8.29
CA THR A 41 -0.46 -8.35 -7.58
C THR A 41 -0.30 -9.76 -8.18
N ARG A 42 -1.40 -10.47 -8.37
CA ARG A 42 -1.39 -11.85 -8.92
C ARG A 42 -0.84 -11.87 -10.35
N GLU A 43 -1.35 -10.98 -11.19
CA GLU A 43 -0.97 -10.95 -12.61
C GLU A 43 0.48 -10.49 -12.78
N PHE A 44 0.93 -9.55 -11.97
CA PHE A 44 2.31 -9.11 -11.95
C PHE A 44 3.25 -10.29 -11.64
N GLN A 45 2.98 -11.06 -10.59
CA GLN A 45 3.81 -12.21 -10.21
C GLN A 45 3.85 -13.27 -11.32
N ARG A 46 2.70 -13.58 -11.94
CA ARG A 46 2.63 -14.55 -13.04
C ARG A 46 3.44 -14.11 -14.26
N ARG A 47 3.27 -12.86 -14.70
CA ARG A 47 4.01 -12.33 -15.86
C ARG A 47 5.47 -12.15 -15.56
N TRP A 48 5.82 -11.77 -14.33
CA TRP A 48 7.20 -11.70 -13.92
C TRP A 48 7.88 -13.06 -14.04
N ALA A 49 7.32 -14.10 -13.45
CA ALA A 49 7.88 -15.46 -13.49
C ALA A 49 7.99 -16.01 -14.94
N ALA A 50 7.04 -15.67 -15.81
CA ALA A 50 7.07 -16.09 -17.21
C ALA A 50 8.12 -15.34 -18.04
N ARG A 51 8.33 -14.02 -17.76
CA ARG A 51 9.19 -13.17 -18.59
C ARG A 51 10.63 -13.10 -18.08
N TYR A 52 10.84 -13.31 -16.79
CA TYR A 52 12.13 -13.20 -16.11
C TYR A 52 12.35 -14.41 -15.19
N PRO A 53 12.37 -15.63 -15.73
CA PRO A 53 12.46 -16.87 -14.91
C PRO A 53 13.74 -16.96 -14.09
N GLU A 54 14.80 -16.27 -14.54
CA GLU A 54 16.10 -16.21 -13.86
C GLU A 54 16.13 -15.24 -12.68
N VAL A 55 15.12 -14.34 -12.55
CA VAL A 55 15.05 -13.37 -11.47
C VAL A 55 13.87 -13.67 -10.55
N GLY A 56 14.14 -14.32 -9.42
CA GLY A 56 13.14 -14.61 -8.41
C GLY A 56 12.46 -13.32 -7.92
N LEU A 57 11.16 -13.37 -7.63
CA LEU A 57 10.39 -12.26 -7.10
C LEU A 57 10.00 -12.50 -5.65
N GLN A 58 10.26 -11.54 -4.78
CA GLN A 58 9.82 -11.57 -3.39
C GLN A 58 9.05 -10.31 -3.03
N LEU A 59 7.83 -10.46 -2.51
CA LEU A 59 7.05 -9.37 -1.94
C LEU A 59 7.30 -9.30 -0.44
N ILE A 60 7.63 -8.10 0.07
CA ILE A 60 7.97 -7.86 1.47
C ILE A 60 6.99 -6.84 2.04
N ARG A 61 6.13 -7.30 2.96
CA ARG A 61 5.23 -6.41 3.67
C ARG A 61 5.92 -5.81 4.90
N THR A 62 5.92 -4.49 5.00
CA THR A 62 6.43 -3.78 6.17
C THR A 62 5.54 -2.58 6.49
N ASN A 63 5.36 -2.25 7.76
CA ASN A 63 4.63 -1.05 8.17
C ASN A 63 5.58 0.17 8.24
N SER A 64 6.31 0.41 7.13
CA SER A 64 7.24 1.52 6.94
C SER A 64 6.70 2.50 5.91
N ALA A 65 6.92 3.79 6.10
CA ALA A 65 6.52 4.85 5.18
C ALA A 65 7.18 4.70 3.78
N THR A 66 8.32 4.01 3.70
CA THR A 66 9.05 3.73 2.47
C THR A 66 8.88 2.28 1.98
N GLY A 67 7.96 1.51 2.60
CA GLY A 67 7.76 0.10 2.27
C GLY A 67 8.99 -0.77 2.52
N GLY A 68 9.91 -0.35 3.40
CA GLY A 68 11.14 -1.07 3.71
C GLY A 68 12.37 -0.65 2.88
N LEU A 69 12.21 0.30 1.94
CA LEU A 69 13.30 0.72 1.08
C LEU A 69 14.38 1.50 1.84
N ALA A 70 13.98 2.41 2.73
CA ALA A 70 14.94 3.17 3.56
C ALA A 70 15.69 2.27 4.54
N GLU A 71 15.06 1.20 4.98
CA GLU A 71 15.58 0.21 5.92
C GLU A 71 16.44 -0.87 5.24
N GLY A 72 16.59 -0.84 3.91
CA GLY A 72 17.38 -1.83 3.17
C GLY A 72 16.72 -3.20 3.02
N LEU A 73 15.43 -3.31 3.32
CA LEU A 73 14.70 -4.58 3.27
C LEU A 73 14.29 -4.98 1.86
N CYS A 74 14.25 -4.02 0.93
CA CYS A 74 13.84 -4.25 -0.46
C CYS A 74 14.63 -3.37 -1.43
N ASP A 75 14.50 -3.69 -2.72
CA ASP A 75 15.18 -3.02 -3.83
C ASP A 75 14.30 -1.94 -4.44
N ILE A 76 13.00 -2.21 -4.48
CA ILE A 76 11.93 -1.32 -4.96
C ILE A 76 10.80 -1.35 -3.93
N ALA A 77 10.05 -0.26 -3.80
CA ALA A 77 8.80 -0.30 -3.03
C ALA A 77 7.62 0.23 -3.85
N VAL A 78 6.43 -0.32 -3.62
CA VAL A 78 5.15 0.16 -4.17
C VAL A 78 4.45 0.97 -3.10
N LEU A 79 4.24 2.25 -3.36
CA LEU A 79 3.64 3.18 -2.41
C LEU A 79 2.44 3.92 -3.02
N ARG A 80 1.61 4.46 -2.12
CA ARG A 80 0.46 5.33 -2.43
C ARG A 80 0.52 6.66 -1.70
N THR A 81 1.66 6.95 -1.13
CA THR A 81 1.98 8.19 -0.41
C THR A 81 3.16 8.87 -1.06
N ALA A 82 3.29 10.18 -0.88
CA ALA A 82 4.45 10.92 -1.36
C ALA A 82 5.73 10.48 -0.66
N VAL A 83 6.85 10.61 -1.34
CA VAL A 83 8.19 10.28 -0.80
C VAL A 83 9.17 11.43 -1.05
N ASP A 84 10.24 11.44 -0.27
CA ASP A 84 11.33 12.39 -0.46
C ASP A 84 12.06 12.13 -1.79
N SER A 85 11.81 12.99 -2.76
CA SER A 85 12.42 12.93 -4.10
C SER A 85 13.93 13.16 -4.10
N LYS A 86 14.51 13.70 -3.03
CA LYS A 86 15.97 13.84 -2.91
C LYS A 86 16.64 12.48 -2.65
N ARG A 87 15.97 11.61 -1.89
CA ARG A 87 16.51 10.30 -1.52
C ARG A 87 16.17 9.20 -2.51
N PHE A 88 14.98 9.25 -3.11
CA PHE A 88 14.45 8.18 -3.95
C PHE A 88 14.12 8.67 -5.36
N ALA A 89 14.33 7.82 -6.34
CA ALA A 89 13.71 7.96 -7.64
C ALA A 89 12.31 7.30 -7.59
N SER A 90 11.40 7.77 -8.43
CA SER A 90 10.04 7.24 -8.48
C SER A 90 9.47 7.26 -9.89
N ALA A 91 8.52 6.38 -10.15
CA ALA A 91 7.69 6.38 -11.33
C ALA A 91 6.23 6.13 -10.94
N ILE A 92 5.32 6.95 -11.43
CA ILE A 92 3.88 6.70 -11.31
C ILE A 92 3.53 5.55 -12.25
N VAL A 93 2.93 4.51 -11.71
CA VAL A 93 2.55 3.30 -12.44
C VAL A 93 1.05 3.21 -12.71
N GLY A 94 0.25 3.96 -11.95
CA GLY A 94 -1.21 3.99 -12.14
C GLY A 94 -1.94 4.78 -11.06
N HIS A 95 -3.27 4.66 -11.10
CA HIS A 95 -4.16 5.29 -10.15
C HIS A 95 -5.20 4.27 -9.66
N GLU A 96 -5.65 4.42 -8.42
CA GLU A 96 -6.70 3.60 -7.82
C GLU A 96 -7.84 4.48 -7.32
N ARG A 97 -9.06 4.00 -7.45
CA ARG A 97 -10.22 4.66 -6.84
C ARG A 97 -10.19 4.49 -5.32
N ARG A 98 -10.87 5.38 -4.63
CA ARG A 98 -11.07 5.26 -3.19
C ARG A 98 -12.33 4.46 -2.89
N TYR A 99 -12.27 3.72 -1.81
CA TYR A 99 -13.38 2.99 -1.21
C TYR A 99 -13.53 3.39 0.24
N VAL A 100 -14.76 3.38 0.74
CA VAL A 100 -15.03 3.41 2.17
C VAL A 100 -15.20 1.98 2.68
N ALA A 101 -14.54 1.67 3.79
CA ALA A 101 -14.70 0.44 4.54
C ALA A 101 -15.67 0.72 5.71
N LEU A 102 -16.62 -0.16 5.90
CA LEU A 102 -17.75 -0.05 6.82
C LEU A 102 -17.91 -1.35 7.59
N ALA A 103 -18.48 -1.32 8.80
CA ALA A 103 -19.00 -2.53 9.41
C ALA A 103 -20.03 -3.20 8.47
N ALA A 104 -20.09 -4.53 8.45
CA ALA A 104 -20.96 -5.26 7.51
C ALA A 104 -22.45 -4.98 7.71
N ASP A 105 -22.85 -4.62 8.93
CA ASP A 105 -24.21 -4.26 9.32
C ASP A 105 -24.51 -2.75 9.21
N ASP A 106 -23.53 -1.92 8.83
CA ASP A 106 -23.73 -0.48 8.64
C ASP A 106 -24.77 -0.20 7.57
N PRO A 107 -25.74 0.71 7.77
CA PRO A 107 -26.76 1.04 6.79
C PRO A 107 -26.23 1.46 5.41
N TRP A 108 -25.04 2.06 5.36
CA TRP A 108 -24.41 2.48 4.09
C TRP A 108 -23.98 1.29 3.21
N THR A 109 -23.90 0.09 3.76
CA THR A 109 -23.60 -1.13 2.99
C THR A 109 -24.70 -1.48 1.96
N ARG A 110 -25.92 -0.96 2.13
CA ARG A 110 -27.02 -1.11 1.16
C ARG A 110 -26.91 -0.17 -0.04
N ARG A 111 -26.04 0.84 0.04
CA ARG A 111 -25.82 1.82 -1.03
C ARG A 111 -24.86 1.25 -2.08
N ARG A 112 -25.00 1.70 -3.33
CA ARG A 112 -24.05 1.38 -4.40
C ARG A 112 -22.71 2.11 -4.24
N SER A 113 -22.72 3.30 -3.62
CA SER A 113 -21.57 4.16 -3.38
C SER A 113 -21.86 5.16 -2.26
N VAL A 114 -20.82 5.73 -1.68
CA VAL A 114 -20.88 6.81 -0.68
C VAL A 114 -20.22 8.05 -1.28
N ARG A 115 -20.62 9.24 -0.85
CA ARG A 115 -19.97 10.49 -1.25
C ARG A 115 -18.92 10.90 -0.22
N LEU A 116 -17.87 11.56 -0.68
CA LEU A 116 -16.80 12.04 0.21
C LEU A 116 -17.30 13.07 1.23
N ASP A 117 -18.25 13.93 0.84
CA ASP A 117 -18.83 14.96 1.69
C ASP A 117 -19.76 14.43 2.79
N GLU A 118 -20.18 13.18 2.73
CA GLU A 118 -20.96 12.50 3.79
C GLU A 118 -20.05 11.94 4.91
N ILE A 119 -18.78 11.71 4.64
CA ILE A 119 -17.83 11.06 5.57
C ILE A 119 -17.61 11.87 6.87
N PRO A 120 -17.57 13.21 6.87
CA PRO A 120 -17.35 14.01 8.10
C PRO A 120 -18.35 13.77 9.23
N GLN A 121 -19.49 13.16 8.94
CA GLN A 121 -20.49 12.78 9.96
C GLN A 121 -20.07 11.51 10.76
N ARG A 122 -18.94 10.91 10.42
CA ARG A 122 -18.45 9.64 10.98
C ARG A 122 -17.05 9.81 11.56
N ILE A 123 -16.68 8.93 12.48
CA ILE A 123 -15.28 8.79 12.91
C ILE A 123 -14.51 8.09 11.79
N VAL A 124 -13.39 8.68 11.36
CA VAL A 124 -12.54 8.14 10.30
C VAL A 124 -11.26 7.55 10.88
N LEU A 125 -11.08 6.25 10.66
CA LEU A 125 -9.88 5.53 11.10
C LEU A 125 -8.72 5.80 10.12
N ILE A 126 -7.57 6.17 10.66
CA ILE A 126 -6.38 6.49 9.87
C ILE A 126 -5.13 5.76 10.37
N ASP A 127 -4.33 5.27 9.42
CA ASP A 127 -2.92 4.94 9.69
C ASP A 127 -2.06 6.15 9.31
N ARG A 128 -1.50 6.83 10.30
CA ARG A 128 -0.69 8.03 10.10
C ARG A 128 0.65 7.75 9.42
N ARG A 129 1.10 6.52 9.40
CA ARG A 129 2.43 6.14 8.87
C ARG A 129 2.38 5.81 7.39
N THR A 130 1.38 5.06 6.97
CA THR A 130 1.32 4.48 5.62
C THR A 130 -0.04 4.67 4.95
N GLY A 131 -1.01 5.25 5.65
CA GLY A 131 -2.36 5.49 5.17
C GLY A 131 -2.42 6.58 4.09
N THR A 132 -3.44 6.48 3.25
CA THR A 132 -3.69 7.40 2.14
C THR A 132 -4.81 8.40 2.45
N THR A 133 -5.32 8.37 3.67
CA THR A 133 -6.38 9.26 4.16
C THR A 133 -5.76 10.35 4.99
N THR A 134 -5.84 11.57 4.52
CA THR A 134 -5.27 12.75 5.15
C THR A 134 -6.34 13.84 5.33
N PRO A 135 -6.20 14.75 6.30
CA PRO A 135 -7.20 15.80 6.56
C PRO A 135 -7.53 16.69 5.36
N ASP A 136 -6.57 16.88 4.45
CA ASP A 136 -6.70 17.70 3.23
C ASP A 136 -7.68 17.13 2.18
N LEU A 137 -8.23 15.93 2.39
CA LEU A 137 -9.37 15.44 1.61
C LEU A 137 -10.64 16.26 1.83
N TRP A 138 -10.72 17.03 2.91
CA TRP A 138 -11.85 17.88 3.25
C TRP A 138 -11.40 19.31 3.56
N PRO A 139 -12.27 20.31 3.32
CA PRO A 139 -12.05 21.66 3.84
C PRO A 139 -11.86 21.62 5.37
N GLU A 140 -11.03 22.49 5.92
CA GLU A 140 -10.70 22.52 7.35
C GLU A 140 -11.94 22.56 8.25
N ALA A 141 -12.95 23.34 7.87
CA ALA A 141 -14.22 23.47 8.62
C ALA A 141 -15.13 22.22 8.53
N ALA A 142 -14.82 21.27 7.66
CA ALA A 142 -15.62 20.07 7.41
C ALA A 142 -14.83 18.77 7.60
N GLN A 143 -13.73 18.81 8.35
CA GLN A 143 -12.93 17.61 8.62
C GLN A 143 -13.66 16.68 9.59
N PRO A 144 -13.59 15.35 9.35
CA PRO A 144 -14.12 14.37 10.28
C PRO A 144 -13.28 14.28 11.56
N GLN A 145 -13.84 13.65 12.59
CA GLN A 145 -13.05 13.20 13.71
C GLN A 145 -12.17 12.03 13.26
N PHE A 146 -10.85 12.10 13.51
CA PHE A 146 -9.89 11.06 13.18
C PHE A 146 -9.54 10.20 14.40
N LEU A 147 -9.55 8.89 14.21
CA LEU A 147 -9.08 7.91 15.18
C LEU A 147 -7.87 7.16 14.60
N PRO A 148 -6.67 7.28 15.20
CA PRO A 148 -5.48 6.61 14.69
C PRO A 148 -5.52 5.09 14.96
N THR A 149 -5.04 4.32 13.97
CA THR A 149 -4.79 2.88 14.05
C THR A 149 -3.32 2.59 13.77
N ARG A 150 -2.86 1.41 14.19
CA ARG A 150 -1.44 1.03 14.11
C ARG A 150 -1.06 0.40 12.77
N ASP A 151 -1.96 -0.39 12.20
CA ASP A 151 -1.78 -1.13 10.96
C ASP A 151 -3.12 -1.54 10.36
N ILE A 152 -3.09 -2.30 9.24
CA ILE A 152 -4.29 -2.76 8.54
C ILE A 152 -5.15 -3.72 9.39
N ASP A 153 -4.53 -4.54 10.23
CA ASP A 153 -5.27 -5.54 11.03
C ASP A 153 -6.06 -4.84 12.15
N ASP A 154 -5.42 -3.87 12.83
CA ASP A 154 -6.05 -3.01 13.82
C ASP A 154 -7.18 -2.18 13.17
N TRP A 155 -6.90 -1.56 12.02
CA TRP A 155 -7.86 -0.79 11.24
C TRP A 155 -9.12 -1.59 10.87
N LEU A 156 -8.93 -2.81 10.33
CA LEU A 156 -10.04 -3.69 9.97
C LEU A 156 -10.82 -4.19 11.20
N ALA A 157 -10.12 -4.43 12.32
CA ALA A 157 -10.77 -4.90 13.55
C ALA A 157 -11.70 -3.84 14.13
N VAL A 158 -11.24 -2.58 14.19
CA VAL A 158 -12.05 -1.47 14.71
C VAL A 158 -13.25 -1.18 13.79
N ILE A 159 -13.08 -1.27 12.45
CA ILE A 159 -14.19 -1.13 11.49
C ILE A 159 -15.22 -2.24 11.68
N ALA A 160 -14.80 -3.50 11.78
CA ALA A 160 -15.69 -4.64 11.96
C ALA A 160 -16.53 -4.51 13.23
N ALA A 161 -16.00 -3.88 14.28
CA ALA A 161 -16.67 -3.60 15.52
C ALA A 161 -17.57 -2.33 15.49
N GLY A 162 -17.69 -1.64 14.36
CA GLY A 162 -18.48 -0.41 14.23
C GLY A 162 -17.84 0.82 14.87
N GLY A 163 -16.55 0.79 15.22
CA GLY A 163 -15.83 1.88 15.86
C GLY A 163 -15.53 3.08 14.95
N GLY A 164 -15.87 3.00 13.67
CA GLY A 164 -15.72 4.06 12.68
C GLY A 164 -15.70 3.53 11.26
N VAL A 165 -15.40 4.40 10.32
CA VAL A 165 -15.25 4.07 8.90
C VAL A 165 -13.80 4.29 8.47
N GLY A 166 -13.39 3.66 7.38
CA GLY A 166 -12.05 3.87 6.85
C GLY A 166 -12.09 4.18 5.36
N ILE A 167 -11.17 5.01 4.88
CA ILE A 167 -11.00 5.26 3.45
C ILE A 167 -9.72 4.58 2.98
N THR A 168 -9.81 3.87 1.87
CA THR A 168 -8.72 3.02 1.41
C THR A 168 -8.66 2.96 -0.13
N PRO A 169 -7.49 2.66 -0.71
CA PRO A 169 -7.39 2.36 -2.14
C PRO A 169 -8.18 1.11 -2.53
N GLU A 170 -8.60 1.04 -3.78
CA GLU A 170 -9.23 -0.14 -4.37
C GLU A 170 -8.39 -1.41 -4.17
N GLY A 171 -7.07 -1.30 -4.20
CA GLY A 171 -6.16 -2.41 -3.96
C GLY A 171 -6.37 -3.13 -2.64
N THR A 172 -6.78 -2.40 -1.59
CA THR A 172 -7.08 -2.99 -0.27
C THR A 172 -8.30 -3.91 -0.35
N THR A 173 -9.35 -3.52 -1.08
CA THR A 173 -10.58 -4.32 -1.21
C THR A 173 -10.33 -5.67 -1.89
N ALA A 174 -9.32 -5.73 -2.76
CA ALA A 174 -8.94 -6.94 -3.48
C ALA A 174 -8.11 -7.92 -2.62
N GLN A 175 -7.32 -7.40 -1.68
CA GLN A 175 -6.36 -8.20 -0.90
C GLN A 175 -6.80 -8.49 0.52
N TYR A 176 -7.63 -7.64 1.12
CA TYR A 176 -8.03 -7.74 2.53
C TYR A 176 -9.53 -7.96 2.64
N ARG A 177 -9.94 -9.23 2.59
CA ARG A 177 -11.29 -9.64 2.96
C ARG A 177 -11.29 -10.01 4.43
N ARG A 178 -12.21 -9.43 5.20
CA ARG A 178 -12.40 -9.73 6.62
C ARG A 178 -13.89 -9.81 6.91
N ASP A 179 -14.28 -10.83 7.66
CA ASP A 179 -15.65 -10.93 8.17
C ASP A 179 -16.00 -9.71 9.01
N GLY A 180 -17.21 -9.22 8.85
CA GLY A 180 -17.67 -8.00 9.51
C GLY A 180 -17.26 -6.69 8.83
N VAL A 181 -16.54 -6.72 7.68
CA VAL A 181 -16.18 -5.52 6.92
C VAL A 181 -16.74 -5.56 5.50
N ALA A 182 -17.39 -4.49 5.10
CA ALA A 182 -17.86 -4.27 3.73
C ALA A 182 -17.19 -3.04 3.13
N PHE A 183 -17.01 -3.05 1.80
CA PHE A 183 -16.43 -1.93 1.05
C PHE A 183 -17.44 -1.34 0.07
N ARG A 184 -17.49 -0.02 -0.04
CA ARG A 184 -18.30 0.68 -1.06
C ARG A 184 -17.43 1.71 -1.79
N PRO A 185 -17.61 1.89 -3.10
CA PRO A 185 -16.93 2.94 -3.85
C PRO A 185 -17.20 4.30 -3.22
N LEU A 186 -16.15 5.10 -3.06
CA LEU A 186 -16.26 6.48 -2.63
C LEU A 186 -16.27 7.37 -3.87
N ARG A 187 -17.38 8.09 -4.09
CA ARG A 187 -17.53 9.04 -5.21
C ARG A 187 -16.97 10.40 -4.81
N ASP A 188 -16.66 11.19 -5.81
CA ASP A 188 -16.23 12.58 -5.69
C ASP A 188 -14.92 12.75 -4.88
N ALA A 189 -14.19 11.64 -4.68
CA ALA A 189 -12.88 11.63 -4.04
C ALA A 189 -11.76 11.57 -5.09
N PRO A 190 -10.67 12.32 -4.91
CA PRO A 190 -9.54 12.26 -5.84
C PRO A 190 -8.95 10.84 -5.87
N PRO A 191 -8.50 10.37 -7.04
CA PRO A 191 -7.85 9.07 -7.14
C PRO A 191 -6.55 9.05 -6.35
N ILE A 192 -6.11 7.86 -5.99
CA ILE A 192 -4.85 7.64 -5.29
C ILE A 192 -3.79 7.27 -6.31
N THR A 193 -2.70 8.02 -6.34
CA THR A 193 -1.55 7.71 -7.17
C THR A 193 -0.81 6.49 -6.62
N VAL A 194 -0.54 5.52 -7.48
CA VAL A 194 0.32 4.37 -7.18
C VAL A 194 1.67 4.59 -7.85
N GLN A 195 2.72 4.50 -7.08
CA GLN A 195 4.08 4.69 -7.56
C GLN A 195 5.01 3.56 -7.11
N MET A 196 6.00 3.28 -7.93
CA MET A 196 7.18 2.51 -7.54
C MET A 196 8.32 3.46 -7.23
N ILE A 197 9.04 3.17 -6.16
CA ILE A 197 10.21 3.95 -5.74
C ILE A 197 11.42 3.06 -5.57
N TRP A 198 12.62 3.61 -5.80
CA TRP A 198 13.90 2.92 -5.63
C TRP A 198 15.00 3.91 -5.24
N ARG A 199 16.15 3.37 -4.79
CA ARG A 199 17.31 4.22 -4.50
C ARG A 199 17.85 4.83 -5.79
N ARG A 200 18.21 6.12 -5.77
CA ARG A 200 18.78 6.81 -6.95
C ARG A 200 20.12 6.24 -7.36
N HIS A 201 20.94 5.90 -6.37
CA HIS A 201 22.23 5.29 -6.58
C HIS A 201 22.08 3.77 -6.45
N ASP A 202 22.67 3.05 -7.39
CA ASP A 202 22.70 1.60 -7.44
C ASP A 202 21.28 0.95 -7.45
N PRO A 203 20.43 1.26 -8.45
CA PRO A 203 19.14 0.59 -8.60
C PRO A 203 19.35 -0.88 -9.01
N HIS A 204 18.50 -1.78 -8.49
CA HIS A 204 18.51 -3.17 -8.95
C HIS A 204 18.35 -3.25 -10.48
N PRO A 205 19.12 -4.10 -11.21
CA PRO A 205 19.07 -4.17 -12.69
C PRO A 205 17.66 -4.34 -13.27
N SER A 206 16.80 -5.07 -12.56
CA SER A 206 15.41 -5.32 -12.99
C SER A 206 14.42 -4.22 -12.63
N THR A 207 14.86 -3.09 -12.06
CA THR A 207 13.99 -1.98 -11.63
C THR A 207 13.09 -1.48 -12.74
N HIS A 208 13.67 -1.13 -13.90
CA HIS A 208 12.91 -0.58 -15.01
C HIS A 208 11.94 -1.60 -15.62
N ALA A 209 12.33 -2.88 -15.65
CA ALA A 209 11.46 -3.96 -16.10
C ALA A 209 10.22 -4.11 -15.19
N ALA A 210 10.41 -4.03 -13.87
CA ALA A 210 9.31 -4.09 -12.91
C ALA A 210 8.37 -2.88 -13.05
N VAL A 211 8.91 -1.67 -13.18
CA VAL A 211 8.13 -0.45 -13.41
C VAL A 211 7.32 -0.56 -14.71
N ALA A 212 7.94 -0.97 -15.81
CA ALA A 212 7.27 -1.11 -17.10
C ALA A 212 6.12 -2.13 -17.04
N LEU A 213 6.37 -3.29 -16.43
CA LEU A 213 5.35 -4.34 -16.29
C LEU A 213 4.16 -3.85 -15.45
N LEU A 214 4.40 -3.20 -14.32
CA LEU A 214 3.31 -2.73 -13.48
C LEU A 214 2.52 -1.61 -14.15
N THR A 215 3.19 -0.69 -14.85
CA THR A 215 2.54 0.37 -15.63
C THR A 215 1.65 -0.21 -16.73
N GLU A 216 2.11 -1.26 -17.44
CA GLU A 216 1.31 -1.96 -18.44
C GLU A 216 0.03 -2.55 -17.82
N LEU A 217 0.14 -3.17 -16.65
CA LEU A 217 -1.00 -3.79 -15.97
C LEU A 217 -2.04 -2.76 -15.52
N TYR A 218 -1.62 -1.62 -14.97
CA TYR A 218 -2.56 -0.56 -14.59
C TYR A 218 -3.26 0.04 -15.81
N ARG A 219 -2.57 0.28 -16.93
CA ARG A 219 -3.19 0.80 -18.16
C ARG A 219 -4.26 -0.11 -18.75
N ARG A 220 -4.14 -1.44 -18.60
CA ARG A 220 -5.14 -2.41 -19.09
C ARG A 220 -6.39 -2.50 -18.21
N SER A 221 -6.34 -1.97 -17.01
CA SER A 221 -7.42 -2.07 -16.02
C SER A 221 -8.16 -0.76 -15.80
N SER A 222 -7.70 0.33 -16.43
CA SER A 222 -8.36 1.63 -16.51
C SER A 222 -9.34 1.63 -17.67
#